data_43f03fa43f30ee8ac153bcc6c3cf7c5d
#
_entry.id   43f03fa43f30ee8ac153bcc6c3cf7c5d
#
_cell.length_a   1.000
_cell.length_b   1.000
_cell.length_c   1.000
_cell.angle_alpha   90.00
_cell.angle_beta   90.00
_cell.angle_gamma   90.00
#
_symmetry.space_group_name_H-M   'P 1'
#
loop_
_entity.id
_entity.type
_entity.pdbx_description
1 polymer ?
#
loop_
_entity_poly.entity_id
_entity_poly.type
_entity_poly.pdbx_seq_one_letter_code
_entity_poly.pdbx_strand_id
1 'polypeptide(L)'
;SGLIWKKVRYGLSAGRVQSPALRIIMEREREISAFLPEKFWKILGLFETLKKEKITLACSEEPRDEKLFEKIMTEGKKGSWIINGVKESEQKRSPRAPFTTSTLQQTASSRLGYSPSRTMQIAQKLYEAGHITYVRTDSTNLSSTAQAQIISFVKKEYGDKYAEMHIYKTKSKNAQEAHEAIRPTHIEKLHAGTDDQSKLY
;
A
#
# COMPACT_ATOMS: atom_id res chain seq x y z
N SER A 1 -9.54 1.12 -34.65
CA SER A 1 -9.72 2.36 -35.36
C SER A 1 -9.28 2.20 -36.81
N GLY A 2 -10.07 2.70 -37.77
CA GLY A 2 -9.84 2.50 -39.22
C GLY A 2 -8.49 2.98 -39.74
N LEU A 3 -7.86 3.93 -39.06
CA LEU A 3 -6.51 4.41 -39.40
C LEU A 3 -5.43 3.36 -39.12
N ILE A 4 -5.51 2.67 -37.99
CA ILE A 4 -4.54 1.64 -37.60
C ILE A 4 -4.73 0.39 -38.44
N TRP A 5 -5.97 0.05 -38.81
CA TRP A 5 -6.26 -1.10 -39.65
C TRP A 5 -5.63 -1.00 -41.04
N LYS A 6 -5.65 0.20 -41.62
CA LYS A 6 -5.04 0.44 -42.93
C LYS A 6 -3.51 0.44 -42.91
N LYS A 7 -2.89 0.83 -41.81
CA LYS A 7 -1.43 1.01 -41.74
C LYS A 7 -0.68 -0.11 -41.03
N VAL A 8 -1.33 -0.87 -40.16
CA VAL A 8 -0.68 -1.91 -39.36
C VAL A 8 -1.36 -3.27 -39.58
N ARG A 9 -2.57 -3.46 -39.06
CA ARG A 9 -3.29 -4.74 -39.14
C ARG A 9 -4.76 -4.51 -38.78
N TYR A 10 -5.63 -5.28 -39.48
CA TYR A 10 -7.06 -5.31 -39.18
C TYR A 10 -7.32 -5.87 -37.77
N GLY A 11 -8.33 -5.34 -37.08
CA GLY A 11 -8.74 -5.77 -35.75
C GLY A 11 -7.98 -5.11 -34.58
N LEU A 12 -6.93 -4.33 -34.84
CA LEU A 12 -6.23 -3.62 -33.78
C LEU A 12 -7.04 -2.44 -33.25
N SER A 13 -6.98 -2.23 -31.95
CA SER A 13 -7.61 -1.12 -31.24
C SER A 13 -6.54 -0.17 -30.68
N ALA A 14 -6.81 1.12 -30.71
CA ALA A 14 -6.03 2.12 -29.99
C ALA A 14 -6.98 3.11 -29.31
N GLY A 15 -6.68 3.45 -28.10
CA GLY A 15 -7.47 4.37 -27.30
C GLY A 15 -6.59 5.12 -26.30
N ARG A 16 -7.12 6.20 -25.74
CA ARG A 16 -6.38 7.04 -24.81
C ARG A 16 -5.93 6.34 -23.52
N VAL A 17 -6.51 5.19 -23.17
CA VAL A 17 -6.10 4.37 -22.03
C VAL A 17 -5.09 3.31 -22.46
N GLN A 18 -5.30 2.69 -23.63
CA GLN A 18 -4.44 1.60 -24.13
C GLN A 18 -3.02 2.09 -24.46
N SER A 19 -2.88 3.24 -25.10
CA SER A 19 -1.57 3.77 -25.49
C SER A 19 -0.69 4.14 -24.28
N PRO A 20 -1.17 4.89 -23.28
CA PRO A 20 -0.42 5.12 -22.03
C PRO A 20 -0.09 3.85 -21.27
N ALA A 21 -1.02 2.90 -21.17
CA ALA A 21 -0.77 1.62 -20.50
C ALA A 21 0.35 0.83 -21.19
N LEU A 22 0.32 0.74 -22.52
CA LEU A 22 1.38 0.08 -23.30
C LEU A 22 2.72 0.79 -23.11
N ARG A 23 2.73 2.13 -23.09
CA ARG A 23 3.95 2.90 -22.86
C ARG A 23 4.57 2.60 -21.49
N ILE A 24 3.78 2.58 -20.41
CA ILE A 24 4.25 2.26 -19.07
C ILE A 24 4.87 0.86 -19.02
N ILE A 25 4.21 -0.13 -19.64
CA ILE A 25 4.74 -1.51 -19.71
C ILE A 25 6.06 -1.54 -20.49
N MET A 26 6.12 -0.88 -21.64
CA MET A 26 7.32 -0.83 -22.48
C MET A 26 8.49 -0.15 -21.76
N GLU A 27 8.25 0.97 -21.07
CA GLU A 27 9.26 1.66 -20.27
C GLU A 27 9.79 0.74 -19.18
N ARG A 28 8.91 0.01 -18.49
CA ARG A 28 9.32 -0.96 -17.46
C ARG A 28 10.10 -2.15 -18.03
N GLU A 29 9.71 -2.68 -19.18
CA GLU A 29 10.46 -3.75 -19.85
C GLU A 29 11.87 -3.29 -20.26
N ARG A 30 12.01 -2.04 -20.68
CA ARG A 30 13.34 -1.45 -20.98
C ARG A 30 14.20 -1.35 -19.73
N GLU A 31 13.64 -0.93 -18.59
CA GLU A 31 14.35 -0.91 -17.31
C GLU A 31 14.80 -2.31 -16.90
N ILE A 32 13.91 -3.30 -17.01
CA ILE A 32 14.23 -4.70 -16.70
C ILE A 32 15.34 -5.22 -17.60
N SER A 33 15.28 -4.94 -18.90
CA SER A 33 16.29 -5.39 -19.87
C SER A 33 17.63 -4.68 -19.69
N ALA A 34 17.63 -3.45 -19.18
CA ALA A 34 18.85 -2.70 -18.89
C ALA A 34 19.43 -2.98 -17.50
N PHE A 35 18.69 -3.72 -16.66
CA PHE A 35 19.13 -4.00 -15.29
C PHE A 35 20.34 -4.97 -15.28
N LEU A 36 21.41 -4.52 -14.70
CA LEU A 36 22.61 -5.32 -14.45
C LEU A 36 22.60 -5.80 -13.00
N PRO A 37 22.43 -7.12 -12.74
CA PRO A 37 22.41 -7.63 -11.37
C PRO A 37 23.79 -7.52 -10.73
N GLU A 38 23.81 -6.97 -9.52
CA GLU A 38 25.02 -6.90 -8.70
C GLU A 38 24.90 -7.90 -7.54
N LYS A 39 25.97 -8.68 -7.32
CA LYS A 39 26.09 -9.59 -6.19
C LYS A 39 26.48 -8.81 -4.94
N PHE A 40 25.81 -9.09 -3.83
CA PHE A 40 26.17 -8.58 -2.51
C PHE A 40 25.89 -9.63 -1.45
N TRP A 41 26.50 -9.48 -0.28
CA TRP A 41 26.30 -10.37 0.86
C TRP A 41 25.59 -9.65 1.99
N LYS A 42 24.57 -10.30 2.55
CA LYS A 42 23.98 -9.92 3.83
C LYS A 42 24.55 -10.78 4.92
N ILE A 43 25.24 -10.16 5.85
CA ILE A 43 25.92 -10.86 6.94
C ILE A 43 25.08 -10.69 8.21
N LEU A 44 24.71 -11.80 8.81
CA LEU A 44 23.97 -11.85 10.08
C LEU A 44 24.84 -12.53 11.12
N GLY A 45 24.98 -11.90 12.28
CA GLY A 45 25.62 -12.48 13.46
C GLY A 45 24.57 -13.01 14.42
N LEU A 46 24.72 -14.25 14.85
CA LEU A 46 23.94 -14.86 15.92
C LEU A 46 24.77 -14.83 17.19
N PHE A 47 24.27 -14.13 18.19
CA PHE A 47 24.98 -13.92 19.45
C PHE A 47 24.16 -14.49 20.60
N GLU A 48 24.84 -14.93 21.64
CA GLU A 48 24.24 -15.29 22.91
C GLU A 48 24.78 -14.38 24.01
N THR A 49 23.86 -13.76 24.75
CA THR A 49 24.22 -12.91 25.88
C THR A 49 24.64 -13.73 27.09
N LEU A 50 25.24 -13.08 28.07
CA LEU A 50 25.56 -13.71 29.37
C LEU A 50 24.34 -14.30 30.08
N LYS A 51 23.15 -13.78 29.77
CA LYS A 51 21.84 -14.31 30.27
C LYS A 51 21.26 -15.42 29.41
N LYS A 52 22.02 -15.93 28.43
CA LYS A 52 21.59 -16.94 27.44
C LYS A 52 20.44 -16.50 26.52
N GLU A 53 20.26 -15.20 26.34
CA GLU A 53 19.33 -14.66 25.37
C GLU A 53 19.98 -14.65 23.98
N LYS A 54 19.27 -15.08 22.95
CA LYS A 54 19.76 -15.11 21.57
C LYS A 54 19.38 -13.80 20.86
N ILE A 55 20.36 -13.14 20.31
CA ILE A 55 20.22 -11.90 19.57
C ILE A 55 20.74 -12.09 18.15
N THR A 56 19.97 -11.67 17.15
CA THR A 56 20.41 -11.64 15.76
C THR A 56 20.66 -10.19 15.35
N LEU A 57 21.88 -9.91 14.95
CA LEU A 57 22.28 -8.59 14.47
C LEU A 57 22.69 -8.67 13.00
N ALA A 58 22.30 -7.67 12.22
CA ALA A 58 22.73 -7.52 10.84
C ALA A 58 23.97 -6.62 10.77
N CYS A 59 24.92 -6.99 9.93
CA CYS A 59 26.03 -6.11 9.59
C CYS A 59 25.48 -4.83 8.93
N SER A 60 26.02 -3.68 9.31
CA SER A 60 25.63 -2.40 8.72
C SER A 60 26.10 -2.24 7.28
N GLU A 61 27.10 -3.01 6.87
CA GLU A 61 27.63 -3.01 5.51
C GLU A 61 27.13 -4.24 4.74
N GLU A 62 26.75 -4.01 3.48
CA GLU A 62 26.44 -5.06 2.52
C GLU A 62 27.61 -5.14 1.52
N PRO A 63 28.66 -5.95 1.81
CA PRO A 63 29.84 -6.00 0.95
C PRO A 63 29.47 -6.51 -0.45
N ARG A 64 30.06 -5.89 -1.46
CA ARG A 64 29.95 -6.27 -2.88
C ARG A 64 31.26 -6.87 -3.40
N ASP A 65 32.35 -6.68 -2.66
CA ASP A 65 33.66 -7.24 -2.93
C ASP A 65 33.92 -8.43 -2.02
N GLU A 66 34.43 -9.51 -2.59
CA GLU A 66 34.72 -10.77 -1.89
C GLU A 66 35.79 -10.60 -0.82
N LYS A 67 36.81 -9.76 -1.07
CA LYS A 67 37.87 -9.48 -0.09
C LYS A 67 37.32 -8.81 1.17
N LEU A 68 36.42 -7.86 1.00
CA LEU A 68 35.74 -7.19 2.12
C LEU A 68 34.88 -8.19 2.89
N PHE A 69 34.12 -9.03 2.17
CA PHE A 69 33.34 -10.10 2.77
C PHE A 69 34.20 -11.05 3.62
N GLU A 70 35.31 -11.56 3.08
CA GLU A 70 36.23 -12.48 3.78
C GLU A 70 36.85 -11.81 5.00
N LYS A 71 37.25 -10.54 4.89
CA LYS A 71 37.76 -9.74 6.01
C LYS A 71 36.75 -9.66 7.15
N ILE A 72 35.51 -9.27 6.85
CA ILE A 72 34.43 -9.15 7.86
C ILE A 72 34.17 -10.51 8.52
N MET A 73 34.13 -11.59 7.73
CA MET A 73 33.88 -12.94 8.25
C MET A 73 35.05 -13.44 9.14
N THR A 74 36.27 -13.11 8.79
CA THR A 74 37.45 -13.52 9.55
C THR A 74 37.57 -12.74 10.86
N GLU A 75 37.41 -11.43 10.82
CA GLU A 75 37.44 -10.56 12.00
C GLU A 75 36.25 -10.83 12.92
N GLY A 76 35.04 -10.99 12.36
CA GLY A 76 33.85 -11.29 13.11
C GLY A 76 33.86 -12.61 13.88
N LYS A 77 34.57 -13.64 13.39
CA LYS A 77 34.74 -14.93 14.09
C LYS A 77 35.78 -14.92 15.19
N LYS A 78 36.76 -14.05 15.10
CA LYS A 78 37.90 -14.00 16.03
C LYS A 78 37.74 -12.97 17.14
N GLY A 79 36.92 -11.98 16.93
CA GLY A 79 36.77 -10.84 17.82
C GLY A 79 35.87 -11.10 19.04
N SER A 80 36.11 -10.35 20.09
CA SER A 80 35.14 -10.17 21.17
C SER A 80 34.09 -9.11 20.76
N TRP A 81 32.82 -9.41 20.98
CA TRP A 81 31.75 -8.52 20.63
C TRP A 81 31.26 -7.78 21.86
N ILE A 82 31.13 -6.47 21.75
CA ILE A 82 30.57 -5.60 22.80
C ILE A 82 29.44 -4.76 22.23
N ILE A 83 28.40 -4.55 23.02
CA ILE A 83 27.32 -3.62 22.67
C ILE A 83 27.85 -2.21 22.95
N ASN A 84 28.10 -1.45 21.89
CA ASN A 84 28.61 -0.10 21.98
C ASN A 84 27.53 0.95 22.26
N GLY A 85 26.29 0.65 21.94
CA GLY A 85 25.16 1.53 22.20
C GLY A 85 23.83 0.87 21.89
N VAL A 86 22.80 1.34 22.57
CA VAL A 86 21.39 1.00 22.32
C VAL A 86 20.64 2.29 22.05
N LYS A 87 19.98 2.36 20.90
CA LYS A 87 19.13 3.50 20.55
C LYS A 87 17.69 3.07 20.53
N GLU A 88 16.92 3.54 21.47
CA GLU A 88 15.46 3.38 21.47
C GLU A 88 14.81 4.50 20.64
N SER A 89 13.83 4.15 19.86
CA SER A 89 13.05 5.11 19.09
C SER A 89 11.58 4.70 19.04
N GLU A 90 10.71 5.68 19.19
CA GLU A 90 9.29 5.50 18.97
C GLU A 90 8.95 5.73 17.50
N GLN A 91 8.24 4.79 16.90
CA GLN A 91 7.75 4.93 15.54
C GLN A 91 6.23 5.15 15.54
N LYS A 92 5.80 6.36 15.22
CA LYS A 92 4.38 6.66 15.02
C LYS A 92 3.91 6.09 13.69
N ARG A 93 2.84 5.31 13.71
CA ARG A 93 2.16 4.82 12.51
C ARG A 93 0.85 5.58 12.35
N SER A 94 0.75 6.36 11.29
CA SER A 94 -0.53 6.99 10.93
C SER A 94 -1.45 5.99 10.23
N PRO A 95 -2.77 6.10 10.43
CA PRO A 95 -3.73 5.31 9.66
C PRO A 95 -3.63 5.62 8.17
N ARG A 96 -4.07 4.68 7.34
CA ARG A 96 -4.14 4.90 5.89
C ARG A 96 -5.21 5.94 5.56
N ALA A 97 -5.02 6.63 4.44
CA ALA A 97 -6.04 7.53 3.93
C ALA A 97 -7.36 6.78 3.61
N PRO A 98 -8.50 7.46 3.69
CA PRO A 98 -9.77 6.93 3.22
C PRO A 98 -9.69 6.42 1.77
N PHE A 99 -10.56 5.48 1.42
CA PHE A 99 -10.49 4.81 0.13
C PHE A 99 -10.83 5.73 -1.05
N THR A 100 -9.96 5.67 -2.05
CA THR A 100 -10.26 6.04 -3.44
C THR A 100 -10.65 4.77 -4.22
N THR A 101 -11.16 4.92 -5.44
CA THR A 101 -11.43 3.77 -6.33
C THR A 101 -10.21 2.85 -6.45
N SER A 102 -9.03 3.43 -6.68
CA SER A 102 -7.78 2.68 -6.85
C SER A 102 -7.36 1.93 -5.59
N THR A 103 -7.38 2.59 -4.43
CA THR A 103 -6.96 1.97 -3.16
C THR A 103 -7.96 0.93 -2.66
N LEU A 104 -9.26 1.10 -2.93
CA LEU A 104 -10.28 0.08 -2.67
C LEU A 104 -9.99 -1.19 -3.49
N GLN A 105 -9.75 -1.06 -4.80
CA GLN A 105 -9.43 -2.19 -5.66
C GLN A 105 -8.16 -2.93 -5.21
N GLN A 106 -7.10 -2.20 -4.86
CA GLN A 106 -5.85 -2.78 -4.37
C GLN A 106 -6.05 -3.54 -3.06
N THR A 107 -6.81 -2.98 -2.13
CA THR A 107 -7.08 -3.61 -0.83
C THR A 107 -7.98 -4.84 -0.99
N ALA A 108 -9.03 -4.75 -1.80
CA ALA A 108 -9.90 -5.89 -2.08
C ALA A 108 -9.15 -7.02 -2.80
N SER A 109 -8.24 -6.69 -3.71
CA SER A 109 -7.40 -7.68 -4.37
C SER A 109 -6.45 -8.38 -3.38
N SER A 110 -5.77 -7.63 -2.53
CA SER A 110 -4.78 -8.19 -1.60
C SER A 110 -5.39 -8.95 -0.42
N ARG A 111 -6.57 -8.52 0.07
CA ARG A 111 -7.20 -9.12 1.25
C ARG A 111 -8.28 -10.16 0.93
N LEU A 112 -9.03 -9.94 -0.15
CA LEU A 112 -10.19 -10.76 -0.50
C LEU A 112 -9.97 -11.56 -1.79
N GLY A 113 -8.87 -11.32 -2.53
CA GLY A 113 -8.61 -11.95 -3.82
C GLY A 113 -9.58 -11.51 -4.93
N TYR A 114 -10.24 -10.35 -4.77
CA TYR A 114 -11.20 -9.87 -5.76
C TYR A 114 -10.49 -9.19 -6.94
N SER A 115 -10.92 -9.49 -8.15
CA SER A 115 -10.49 -8.73 -9.31
C SER A 115 -11.00 -7.28 -9.24
N PRO A 116 -10.35 -6.31 -9.89
CA PRO A 116 -10.84 -4.92 -9.96
C PRO A 116 -12.27 -4.81 -10.46
N SER A 117 -12.64 -5.61 -11.47
CA SER A 117 -13.99 -5.64 -12.01
C SER A 117 -15.02 -6.12 -10.99
N ARG A 118 -14.74 -7.24 -10.29
CA ARG A 118 -15.61 -7.77 -9.22
C ARG A 118 -15.75 -6.76 -8.09
N THR A 119 -14.65 -6.15 -7.64
CA THR A 119 -14.68 -5.12 -6.61
C THR A 119 -15.61 -3.98 -6.97
N MET A 120 -15.50 -3.46 -8.21
CA MET A 120 -16.35 -2.35 -8.64
C MET A 120 -17.82 -2.72 -8.78
N GLN A 121 -18.14 -3.95 -9.22
CA GLN A 121 -19.51 -4.44 -9.29
C GLN A 121 -20.16 -4.52 -7.90
N ILE A 122 -19.42 -5.05 -6.91
CA ILE A 122 -19.90 -5.16 -5.52
C ILE A 122 -20.06 -3.77 -4.90
N ALA A 123 -19.03 -2.92 -5.05
CA ALA A 123 -19.04 -1.56 -4.53
C ALA A 123 -20.19 -0.72 -5.13
N GLN A 124 -20.48 -0.89 -6.43
CA GLN A 124 -21.61 -0.21 -7.08
C GLN A 124 -22.95 -0.62 -6.45
N LYS A 125 -23.14 -1.91 -6.17
CA LYS A 125 -24.36 -2.39 -5.47
C LYS A 125 -24.49 -1.84 -4.06
N LEU A 126 -23.37 -1.76 -3.31
CA LEU A 126 -23.36 -1.16 -1.98
C LEU A 126 -23.71 0.34 -2.03
N TYR A 127 -23.22 1.05 -3.03
CA TYR A 127 -23.56 2.46 -3.26
C TYR A 127 -25.03 2.64 -3.62
N GLU A 128 -25.55 1.86 -4.57
CA GLU A 128 -26.96 1.91 -4.99
C GLU A 128 -27.93 1.57 -3.85
N ALA A 129 -27.50 0.71 -2.93
CA ALA A 129 -28.24 0.39 -1.70
C ALA A 129 -28.06 1.45 -0.59
N GLY A 130 -27.28 2.50 -0.82
CA GLY A 130 -27.03 3.57 0.16
C GLY A 130 -26.12 3.21 1.31
N HIS A 131 -25.35 2.12 1.21
CA HIS A 131 -24.47 1.66 2.29
C HIS A 131 -23.11 2.36 2.31
N ILE A 132 -22.63 2.80 1.15
CA ILE A 132 -21.36 3.53 1.02
C ILE A 132 -21.53 4.79 0.17
N THR A 133 -20.57 5.70 0.23
CA THR A 133 -20.49 6.88 -0.65
C THR A 133 -20.14 6.47 -2.08
N TYR A 134 -20.16 7.44 -3.00
CA TYR A 134 -19.93 7.19 -4.43
C TYR A 134 -18.56 6.52 -4.69
N VAL A 135 -18.58 5.47 -5.51
CA VAL A 135 -17.45 4.55 -5.69
C VAL A 135 -16.41 5.01 -6.71
N ARG A 136 -16.71 5.99 -7.55
CA ARG A 136 -15.78 6.52 -8.56
C ARG A 136 -15.23 7.86 -8.11
N THR A 137 -14.24 7.82 -7.25
CA THR A 137 -13.59 9.00 -6.69
C THR A 137 -12.08 8.78 -6.55
N ASP A 138 -11.31 9.83 -6.75
CA ASP A 138 -9.88 9.92 -6.45
C ASP A 138 -9.61 10.77 -5.19
N SER A 139 -10.68 11.27 -4.56
CA SER A 139 -10.60 12.07 -3.33
C SER A 139 -10.39 11.18 -2.10
N THR A 140 -9.57 11.66 -1.19
CA THR A 140 -9.39 11.11 0.16
C THR A 140 -10.08 11.96 1.23
N ASN A 141 -10.81 13.00 0.82
CA ASN A 141 -11.46 13.92 1.74
C ASN A 141 -12.74 13.32 2.32
N LEU A 142 -13.02 13.65 3.56
CA LEU A 142 -14.27 13.32 4.25
C LEU A 142 -14.97 14.63 4.59
N SER A 143 -16.31 14.64 4.50
CA SER A 143 -17.08 15.79 4.97
C SER A 143 -16.89 16.03 6.46
N SER A 144 -17.02 17.27 6.91
CA SER A 144 -16.89 17.62 8.33
C SER A 144 -17.89 16.85 9.21
N THR A 145 -19.09 16.64 8.71
CA THR A 145 -20.12 15.85 9.39
C THR A 145 -19.69 14.39 9.55
N ALA A 146 -19.16 13.77 8.48
CA ALA A 146 -18.68 12.40 8.54
C ALA A 146 -17.47 12.26 9.49
N GLN A 147 -16.54 13.20 9.46
CA GLN A 147 -15.41 13.21 10.38
C GLN A 147 -15.85 13.27 11.85
N ALA A 148 -16.80 14.16 12.17
CA ALA A 148 -17.35 14.26 13.52
C ALA A 148 -18.02 12.97 13.99
N GLN A 149 -18.81 12.33 13.12
CA GLN A 149 -19.45 11.05 13.40
C GLN A 149 -18.44 9.92 13.63
N ILE A 150 -17.41 9.83 12.78
CA ILE A 150 -16.34 8.82 12.91
C ILE A 150 -15.60 9.00 14.23
N ILE A 151 -15.18 10.21 14.54
CA ILE A 151 -14.45 10.50 15.79
C ILE A 151 -15.33 10.18 17.02
N SER A 152 -16.61 10.55 16.99
CA SER A 152 -17.53 10.23 18.07
C SER A 152 -17.70 8.72 18.26
N PHE A 153 -17.84 7.98 17.16
CA PHE A 153 -17.94 6.52 17.19
C PHE A 153 -16.67 5.88 17.75
N VAL A 154 -15.50 6.29 17.25
CA VAL A 154 -14.21 5.74 17.70
C VAL A 154 -13.97 6.03 19.19
N LYS A 155 -14.30 7.23 19.66
CA LYS A 155 -14.21 7.56 21.10
C LYS A 155 -15.08 6.65 21.95
N LYS A 156 -16.31 6.43 21.51
CA LYS A 156 -17.28 5.61 22.23
C LYS A 156 -16.87 4.13 22.31
N GLU A 157 -16.40 3.56 21.18
CA GLU A 157 -16.11 2.12 21.08
C GLU A 157 -14.70 1.74 21.53
N TYR A 158 -13.71 2.61 21.29
CA TYR A 158 -12.29 2.32 21.48
C TYR A 158 -11.59 3.24 22.48
N GLY A 159 -12.20 4.37 22.85
CA GLY A 159 -11.65 5.33 23.77
C GLY A 159 -10.92 6.51 23.11
N ASP A 160 -10.69 7.56 23.89
CA ASP A 160 -10.12 8.84 23.40
C ASP A 160 -8.73 8.72 22.78
N LYS A 161 -7.91 7.77 23.23
CA LYS A 161 -6.55 7.55 22.72
C LYS A 161 -6.49 7.16 21.24
N TYR A 162 -7.59 6.63 20.69
CA TYR A 162 -7.67 6.17 19.31
C TYR A 162 -8.39 7.16 18.39
N ALA A 163 -8.90 8.25 18.95
CA ALA A 163 -9.72 9.22 18.22
C ALA A 163 -8.91 10.48 17.88
N GLU A 164 -8.04 10.38 16.87
CA GLU A 164 -7.28 11.50 16.35
C GLU A 164 -7.76 11.86 14.93
N MET A 165 -8.00 13.16 14.69
CA MET A 165 -8.40 13.64 13.38
C MET A 165 -7.20 13.71 12.45
N HIS A 166 -7.26 13.01 11.33
CA HIS A 166 -6.25 13.06 10.28
C HIS A 166 -6.81 13.67 9.01
N ILE A 167 -6.12 14.69 8.49
CA ILE A 167 -6.43 15.31 7.19
C ILE A 167 -5.40 14.83 6.19
N TYR A 168 -5.87 14.18 5.12
CA TYR A 168 -5.02 13.66 4.05
C TYR A 168 -5.07 14.60 2.85
N LYS A 169 -3.90 15.11 2.45
CA LYS A 169 -3.79 15.95 1.25
C LYS A 169 -3.84 15.05 0.01
N THR A 170 -4.76 15.33 -0.89
CA THR A 170 -4.82 14.67 -2.20
C THR A 170 -3.64 15.14 -3.04
N LYS A 171 -2.83 14.22 -3.56
CA LYS A 171 -1.65 14.53 -4.39
C LYS A 171 -1.99 14.97 -5.82
N SER A 172 -3.21 14.75 -6.28
CA SER A 172 -3.64 15.10 -7.62
C SER A 172 -3.98 16.58 -7.72
N LYS A 173 -3.30 17.30 -8.60
CA LYS A 173 -3.60 18.71 -8.95
C LYS A 173 -4.99 18.86 -9.59
N ASN A 174 -5.58 17.78 -10.10
CA ASN A 174 -6.88 17.74 -10.80
C ASN A 174 -7.94 17.00 -9.98
N ALA A 175 -7.72 16.75 -8.69
CA ALA A 175 -8.74 16.17 -7.83
C ALA A 175 -9.94 17.11 -7.81
N GLN A 176 -11.11 16.61 -8.20
CA GLN A 176 -12.35 17.34 -8.05
C GLN A 176 -12.63 17.43 -6.55
N GLU A 177 -12.35 18.59 -5.95
CA GLU A 177 -12.50 18.85 -4.51
C GLU A 177 -13.93 18.61 -3.98
N ALA A 178 -14.91 18.51 -4.89
CA ALA A 178 -16.31 18.26 -4.59
C ALA A 178 -16.65 16.80 -4.23
N HIS A 179 -15.73 15.84 -4.44
CA HIS A 179 -16.00 14.42 -4.21
C HIS A 179 -15.45 13.96 -2.87
N GLU A 180 -16.28 13.22 -2.13
CA GLU A 180 -15.91 12.55 -0.90
C GLU A 180 -15.18 11.22 -1.18
N ALA A 181 -14.36 10.74 -0.24
CA ALA A 181 -13.77 9.40 -0.28
C ALA A 181 -14.85 8.32 -0.18
N ILE A 182 -14.48 7.08 -0.53
CA ILE A 182 -15.36 5.92 -0.35
C ILE A 182 -15.36 5.54 1.14
N ARG A 183 -16.53 5.59 1.76
CA ARG A 183 -16.74 5.25 3.18
C ARG A 183 -18.13 4.67 3.41
N PRO A 184 -18.37 3.98 4.53
CA PRO A 184 -19.70 3.67 5.01
C PRO A 184 -20.53 4.95 5.22
N THR A 185 -21.80 4.89 4.87
CA THR A 185 -22.77 5.98 5.17
C THR A 185 -23.27 5.89 6.61
N HIS A 186 -23.32 4.67 7.16
CA HIS A 186 -23.72 4.36 8.53
C HIS A 186 -22.53 3.74 9.28
N ILE A 187 -21.87 4.53 10.10
CA ILE A 187 -20.59 4.15 10.75
C ILE A 187 -20.80 3.04 11.79
N GLU A 188 -21.96 2.98 12.39
CA GLU A 188 -22.33 1.98 13.39
C GLU A 188 -22.62 0.59 12.82
N LYS A 189 -22.81 0.46 11.50
CA LYS A 189 -23.07 -0.82 10.85
C LYS A 189 -21.76 -1.52 10.52
N LEU A 190 -21.60 -2.75 11.01
CA LEU A 190 -20.42 -3.59 10.73
C LEU A 190 -20.59 -4.46 9.48
N HIS A 191 -21.83 -4.65 9.03
CA HIS A 191 -22.17 -5.51 7.89
C HIS A 191 -23.24 -4.86 7.03
N ALA A 192 -23.18 -5.06 5.72
CA ALA A 192 -24.16 -4.58 4.78
C ALA A 192 -24.34 -5.51 3.58
N GLY A 193 -25.59 -5.73 3.17
CA GLY A 193 -25.96 -6.48 1.98
C GLY A 193 -25.74 -7.99 2.07
N THR A 194 -25.41 -8.61 0.94
CA THR A 194 -25.10 -10.05 0.83
C THR A 194 -23.71 -10.38 1.36
N ASP A 195 -23.38 -11.67 1.40
CA ASP A 195 -22.08 -12.15 1.92
C ASP A 195 -20.87 -11.48 1.25
N ASP A 196 -20.85 -11.39 -0.08
CA ASP A 196 -19.79 -10.70 -0.82
C ASP A 196 -19.77 -9.19 -0.58
N GLN A 197 -20.95 -8.59 -0.43
CA GLN A 197 -21.08 -7.16 -0.11
C GLN A 197 -20.60 -6.89 1.30
N SER A 198 -20.95 -7.74 2.26
CA SER A 198 -20.54 -7.61 3.65
C SER A 198 -19.02 -7.79 3.85
N LYS A 199 -18.38 -8.64 3.03
CA LYS A 199 -16.91 -8.79 3.05
C LYS A 199 -16.19 -7.55 2.51
N LEU A 200 -16.76 -6.87 1.51
CA LEU A 200 -16.16 -5.66 0.94
C LEU A 200 -16.45 -4.43 1.82
N TYR A 201 -17.63 -4.37 2.43
CA TYR A 201 -18.09 -3.31 3.33
C TYR A 201 -17.26 -3.23 4.61
#